data_c9ec7b165eec6c5f8fc76fd146a1c922
#
_entry.id   c9ec7b165eec6c5f8fc76fd146a1c922
#
_cell.length_a   1.000
_cell.length_b   1.000
_cell.length_c   1.000
_cell.angle_alpha   90.00
_cell.angle_beta   90.00
_cell.angle_gamma   90.00
#
_symmetry.space_group_name_H-M   'P 1'
#
loop_
_entity.id
_entity.type
_entity.pdbx_description
1 polymer ?
#
loop_
_entity_poly.entity_id
_entity_poly.type
_entity_poly.pdbx_seq_one_letter_code
_entity_poly.pdbx_strand_id
1 'polypeptide(L)'
;MPSSFASPRKPFPLLHIGLVAALTLLLSGWTCRAMFISCQGVGEKPHITSISPDAIPSDANSLLLTVDGTGFTPQSQIMWNGNALQTTFFNSRELQTTITQQAFDSFGGSTGSSVQISVSSPESISNFGCPTGGSSGTLVLVVD
;
A
#
# COMPACT_ATOMS: atom_id res chain seq x y z
N MET A 1 65.82 -37.72 -55.82
CA MET A 1 64.33 -38.03 -55.80
C MET A 1 63.89 -37.72 -54.40
N PRO A 2 63.13 -36.64 -54.15
CA PRO A 2 62.53 -36.36 -52.84
C PRO A 2 61.09 -36.73 -52.89
N SER A 3 60.66 -37.60 -52.00
CA SER A 3 59.30 -38.00 -51.78
C SER A 3 58.55 -36.96 -50.97
N SER A 4 57.52 -36.39 -51.58
CA SER A 4 56.59 -35.44 -50.98
C SER A 4 55.62 -36.15 -50.05
N PHE A 5 55.73 -35.91 -48.76
CA PHE A 5 54.73 -36.34 -47.76
C PHE A 5 53.60 -35.33 -47.71
N ALA A 6 52.44 -35.62 -48.31
CA ALA A 6 51.24 -34.89 -48.12
C ALA A 6 50.56 -35.28 -46.74
N SER A 7 50.50 -34.33 -45.83
CA SER A 7 49.81 -34.51 -44.55
C SER A 7 48.30 -34.40 -44.76
N PRO A 8 47.47 -35.34 -44.27
CA PRO A 8 46.03 -35.24 -44.35
C PRO A 8 45.47 -34.18 -43.36
N ARG A 9 44.92 -33.11 -43.87
CA ARG A 9 44.15 -32.13 -43.08
C ARG A 9 42.86 -32.81 -42.63
N LYS A 10 42.74 -32.99 -41.32
CA LYS A 10 41.48 -33.45 -40.70
C LYS A 10 40.43 -32.34 -40.88
N PRO A 11 39.21 -32.65 -41.36
CA PRO A 11 38.11 -31.68 -41.43
C PRO A 11 37.72 -31.34 -40.00
N PHE A 12 37.80 -30.08 -39.62
CA PHE A 12 37.23 -29.58 -38.38
C PHE A 12 35.69 -29.71 -38.49
N PRO A 13 35.03 -30.30 -37.51
CA PRO A 13 33.60 -30.50 -37.58
C PRO A 13 32.88 -29.15 -37.28
N LEU A 14 32.67 -28.33 -38.31
CA LEU A 14 31.84 -27.15 -38.25
C LEU A 14 30.43 -27.43 -37.68
N LEU A 15 30.02 -28.69 -37.75
CA LEU A 15 28.75 -29.16 -37.23
C LEU A 15 28.63 -29.02 -35.69
N HIS A 16 29.76 -29.20 -34.95
CA HIS A 16 29.75 -29.09 -33.47
C HIS A 16 29.68 -27.64 -32.99
N ILE A 17 30.21 -26.70 -33.74
CA ILE A 17 30.15 -25.28 -33.41
C ILE A 17 28.72 -24.74 -33.53
N GLY A 18 28.01 -25.18 -34.56
CA GLY A 18 26.58 -24.82 -34.75
C GLY A 18 25.69 -25.38 -33.64
N LEU A 19 25.95 -26.60 -33.17
CA LEU A 19 25.13 -27.23 -32.11
C LEU A 19 25.33 -26.54 -30.74
N VAL A 20 26.55 -26.17 -30.40
CA VAL A 20 26.83 -25.46 -29.15
C VAL A 20 26.25 -24.05 -29.16
N ALA A 21 26.33 -23.34 -30.30
CA ALA A 21 25.75 -22.01 -30.43
C ALA A 21 24.19 -22.05 -30.35
N ALA A 22 23.54 -23.06 -30.92
CA ALA A 22 22.10 -23.26 -30.82
C ALA A 22 21.65 -23.61 -29.38
N LEU A 23 22.43 -24.42 -28.67
CA LEU A 23 22.13 -24.79 -27.27
C LEU A 23 22.28 -23.60 -26.31
N THR A 24 23.26 -22.72 -26.52
CA THR A 24 23.43 -21.50 -25.70
C THR A 24 22.29 -20.50 -25.93
N LEU A 25 21.74 -20.42 -27.11
CA LEU A 25 20.58 -19.56 -27.43
C LEU A 25 19.30 -20.06 -26.77
N LEU A 26 19.13 -21.38 -26.61
CA LEU A 26 17.98 -21.96 -25.92
C LEU A 26 18.05 -21.79 -24.40
N LEU A 27 19.24 -21.71 -23.79
CA LEU A 27 19.43 -21.49 -22.36
C LEU A 27 19.30 -20.03 -21.95
N SER A 28 19.49 -19.08 -22.85
CA SER A 28 19.33 -17.64 -22.59
C SER A 28 17.87 -17.16 -22.67
N GLY A 29 16.94 -18.00 -23.11
CA GLY A 29 15.51 -17.67 -23.23
C GLY A 29 14.70 -17.79 -21.92
N TRP A 30 15.25 -18.29 -20.83
CA TRP A 30 14.60 -18.36 -19.53
C TRP A 30 15.09 -17.24 -18.61
N THR A 31 15.03 -16.02 -19.10
CA THR A 31 14.90 -14.91 -18.16
C THR A 31 13.53 -15.07 -17.50
N CYS A 32 13.51 -15.59 -16.27
CA CYS A 32 12.40 -15.31 -15.36
C CYS A 32 12.26 -13.78 -15.35
N ARG A 33 11.36 -13.24 -16.15
CA ARG A 33 10.81 -11.92 -15.87
C ARG A 33 10.16 -12.09 -14.51
N ALA A 34 10.88 -11.69 -13.46
CA ALA A 34 10.25 -11.42 -12.20
C ALA A 34 9.12 -10.44 -12.55
N MET A 35 7.89 -10.94 -12.59
CA MET A 35 6.72 -10.09 -12.60
C MET A 35 6.80 -9.32 -11.29
N PHE A 36 7.36 -8.12 -11.33
CA PHE A 36 7.19 -7.16 -10.27
C PHE A 36 5.70 -6.81 -10.31
N ILE A 37 4.92 -7.53 -9.52
CA ILE A 37 3.54 -7.16 -9.25
C ILE A 37 3.63 -5.83 -8.53
N SER A 38 3.39 -4.75 -9.27
CA SER A 38 3.24 -3.44 -8.66
C SER A 38 1.94 -3.48 -7.85
N CYS A 39 2.04 -3.35 -6.54
CA CYS A 39 0.89 -3.29 -5.64
C CYS A 39 0.14 -1.93 -5.73
N GLN A 40 0.35 -1.16 -6.79
CA GLN A 40 -0.37 0.09 -7.01
C GLN A 40 -1.86 -0.16 -7.23
N GLY A 41 -2.67 0.43 -6.35
CA GLY A 41 -4.13 0.39 -6.45
C GLY A 41 -4.82 -0.85 -5.90
N VAL A 42 -4.08 -1.81 -5.33
CA VAL A 42 -4.67 -2.96 -4.63
C VAL A 42 -4.57 -2.73 -3.14
N GLY A 43 -5.65 -2.20 -2.54
CA GLY A 43 -5.77 -2.03 -1.10
C GLY A 43 -4.74 -1.08 -0.51
N GLU A 44 -4.70 0.15 -1.00
CA GLU A 44 -3.84 1.19 -0.45
C GLU A 44 -4.02 1.32 1.06
N LYS A 45 -2.92 1.58 1.76
CA LYS A 45 -2.95 2.03 3.13
C LYS A 45 -3.79 3.31 3.20
N PRO A 46 -4.70 3.45 4.19
CA PRO A 46 -5.50 4.66 4.31
C PRO A 46 -4.59 5.88 4.49
N HIS A 47 -4.93 6.96 3.82
CA HIS A 47 -4.23 8.24 3.91
C HIS A 47 -5.24 9.35 4.13
N ILE A 48 -5.09 10.13 5.22
CA ILE A 48 -5.93 11.28 5.53
C ILE A 48 -5.33 12.52 4.87
N THR A 49 -6.17 13.32 4.24
CA THR A 49 -5.79 14.61 3.64
C THR A 49 -6.33 15.81 4.39
N SER A 50 -7.56 15.69 4.93
CA SER A 50 -8.21 16.75 5.70
C SER A 50 -9.25 16.20 6.67
N ILE A 51 -9.59 17.02 7.65
CA ILE A 51 -10.69 16.81 8.59
C ILE A 51 -11.57 18.07 8.63
N SER A 52 -12.85 17.89 8.79
CA SER A 52 -13.79 19.02 8.89
C SER A 52 -14.88 18.71 9.93
N PRO A 53 -15.09 19.62 10.89
CA PRO A 53 -14.32 20.81 11.16
C PRO A 53 -12.91 20.48 11.70
N ASP A 54 -11.99 21.44 11.61
CA ASP A 54 -10.61 21.36 12.13
C ASP A 54 -10.49 21.84 13.59
N ALA A 55 -11.55 22.45 14.11
CA ALA A 55 -11.71 22.81 15.52
C ALA A 55 -13.10 22.43 16.00
N ILE A 56 -13.20 22.04 17.26
CA ILE A 56 -14.44 21.61 17.91
C ILE A 56 -14.67 22.49 19.14
N PRO A 57 -15.87 23.13 19.24
CA PRO A 57 -16.26 23.79 20.49
C PRO A 57 -16.38 22.77 21.62
N SER A 58 -15.79 23.06 22.77
CA SER A 58 -15.81 22.19 23.95
C SER A 58 -17.21 21.97 24.54
N ASP A 59 -18.17 22.85 24.21
CA ASP A 59 -19.57 22.80 24.63
C ASP A 59 -20.48 22.05 23.62
N ALA A 60 -19.93 21.51 22.55
CA ALA A 60 -20.68 20.76 21.54
C ALA A 60 -21.19 19.45 22.10
N ASN A 61 -22.49 19.31 22.26
CA ASN A 61 -23.14 18.06 22.72
C ASN A 61 -22.99 16.92 21.70
N SER A 62 -22.90 17.25 20.42
CA SER A 62 -22.58 16.32 19.34
C SER A 62 -22.08 17.09 18.12
N LEU A 63 -21.13 16.52 17.42
CA LEU A 63 -20.55 17.11 16.22
C LEU A 63 -20.33 16.03 15.16
N LEU A 64 -20.70 16.34 13.93
CA LEU A 64 -20.36 15.49 12.79
C LEU A 64 -18.93 15.83 12.34
N LEU A 65 -18.02 14.87 12.44
CA LEU A 65 -16.68 14.96 11.90
C LEU A 65 -16.60 14.23 10.57
N THR A 66 -16.16 14.92 9.54
CA THR A 66 -15.86 14.34 8.23
C THR A 66 -14.34 14.23 8.06
N VAL A 67 -13.91 13.09 7.59
CA VAL A 67 -12.49 12.78 7.32
C VAL A 67 -12.36 12.48 5.84
N ASP A 68 -11.59 13.32 5.13
CA ASP A 68 -11.27 13.12 3.72
C ASP A 68 -9.90 12.49 3.55
N GLY A 69 -9.77 11.69 2.49
CA GLY A 69 -8.51 11.00 2.23
C GLY A 69 -8.56 10.06 1.03
N THR A 70 -7.81 8.99 1.10
CA THR A 70 -7.80 7.91 0.10
C THR A 70 -7.59 6.55 0.76
N GLY A 71 -7.93 5.47 0.04
CA GLY A 71 -7.71 4.10 0.52
C GLY A 71 -8.67 3.66 1.61
N PHE A 72 -9.79 4.35 1.80
CA PHE A 72 -10.80 3.95 2.77
C PHE A 72 -11.61 2.76 2.28
N THR A 73 -11.98 1.89 3.21
CA THR A 73 -12.81 0.71 2.98
C THR A 73 -14.06 0.76 3.89
N PRO A 74 -15.08 -0.06 3.61
CA PRO A 74 -16.25 -0.14 4.50
C PRO A 74 -15.94 -0.55 5.95
N GLN A 75 -14.76 -1.13 6.18
CA GLN A 75 -14.29 -1.54 7.51
C GLN A 75 -13.33 -0.53 8.14
N SER A 76 -13.02 0.58 7.45
CA SER A 76 -12.19 1.64 8.00
C SER A 76 -12.86 2.32 9.19
N GLN A 77 -12.09 2.61 10.22
CA GLN A 77 -12.55 3.28 11.42
C GLN A 77 -11.74 4.53 11.69
N ILE A 78 -12.43 5.60 12.05
CA ILE A 78 -11.81 6.83 12.54
C ILE A 78 -11.34 6.57 13.97
N MET A 79 -10.10 6.93 14.27
CA MET A 79 -9.46 6.77 15.56
C MET A 79 -9.30 8.13 16.22
N TRP A 80 -9.74 8.27 17.45
CA TRP A 80 -9.59 9.44 18.32
C TRP A 80 -8.58 9.12 19.42
N ASN A 81 -7.41 9.73 19.39
CA ASN A 81 -6.31 9.41 20.31
C ASN A 81 -6.05 7.89 20.41
N GLY A 82 -6.17 7.17 19.27
CA GLY A 82 -6.01 5.72 19.21
C GLY A 82 -7.24 4.89 19.60
N ASN A 83 -8.35 5.51 19.99
CA ASN A 83 -9.62 4.83 20.29
C ASN A 83 -10.54 4.86 19.07
N ALA A 84 -11.12 3.73 18.71
CA ALA A 84 -12.00 3.61 17.56
C ALA A 84 -13.35 4.28 17.82
N LEU A 85 -13.77 5.13 16.89
CA LEU A 85 -15.10 5.72 16.88
C LEU A 85 -16.05 4.93 15.96
N GLN A 86 -17.35 5.02 16.25
CA GLN A 86 -18.37 4.49 15.35
C GLN A 86 -18.34 5.28 14.05
N THR A 87 -17.84 4.66 12.97
CA THR A 87 -17.56 5.31 11.71
C THR A 87 -18.59 4.91 10.65
N THR A 88 -19.06 5.88 9.90
CA THR A 88 -19.88 5.68 8.70
C THR A 88 -18.98 5.78 7.47
N PHE A 89 -18.91 4.74 6.67
CA PHE A 89 -18.25 4.76 5.38
C PHE A 89 -19.15 5.42 4.34
N PHE A 90 -18.74 6.54 3.79
CA PHE A 90 -19.45 7.22 2.73
C PHE A 90 -18.95 6.78 1.35
N ASN A 91 -17.64 6.82 1.14
CA ASN A 91 -16.96 6.30 -0.05
C ASN A 91 -15.45 6.09 0.25
N SER A 92 -14.68 5.65 -0.75
CA SER A 92 -13.25 5.38 -0.60
C SER A 92 -12.38 6.62 -0.30
N ARG A 93 -12.99 7.81 -0.24
CA ARG A 93 -12.33 9.09 0.04
C ARG A 93 -12.93 9.84 1.20
N GLU A 94 -14.04 9.37 1.76
CA GLU A 94 -14.77 10.07 2.81
C GLU A 94 -15.30 9.10 3.85
N LEU A 95 -14.98 9.41 5.11
CA LEU A 95 -15.54 8.78 6.30
C LEU A 95 -16.20 9.84 7.17
N GLN A 96 -17.23 9.44 7.90
CA GLN A 96 -17.92 10.32 8.83
C GLN A 96 -18.09 9.65 10.19
N THR A 97 -18.04 10.44 11.26
CA THR A 97 -18.39 10.00 12.61
C THR A 97 -19.09 11.11 13.36
N THR A 98 -20.00 10.75 14.26
CA THR A 98 -20.58 11.70 15.19
C THR A 98 -19.82 11.62 16.50
N ILE A 99 -19.17 12.72 16.87
CA ILE A 99 -18.50 12.86 18.15
C ILE A 99 -19.55 13.31 19.16
N THR A 100 -19.72 12.51 20.21
CA THR A 100 -20.65 12.80 21.31
C THR A 100 -19.87 13.33 22.52
N GLN A 101 -20.57 14.00 23.44
CA GLN A 101 -19.98 14.42 24.72
C GLN A 101 -19.34 13.25 25.45
N GLN A 102 -19.95 12.08 25.42
CA GLN A 102 -19.37 10.87 26.03
C GLN A 102 -18.03 10.47 25.40
N ALA A 103 -17.83 10.67 24.11
CA ALA A 103 -16.56 10.40 23.46
C ALA A 103 -15.48 11.39 23.90
N PHE A 104 -15.83 12.67 24.06
CA PHE A 104 -14.96 13.68 24.63
C PHE A 104 -14.49 13.29 26.05
N ASP A 105 -15.43 12.95 26.91
CA ASP A 105 -15.17 12.62 28.31
C ASP A 105 -14.32 11.33 28.44
N SER A 106 -14.56 10.37 27.55
CA SER A 106 -13.94 9.05 27.62
C SER A 106 -12.55 8.98 26.97
N PHE A 107 -12.33 9.71 25.89
CA PHE A 107 -11.13 9.58 25.05
C PHE A 107 -10.20 10.80 25.10
N GLY A 108 -10.51 11.74 25.97
CA GLY A 108 -9.71 12.96 26.18
C GLY A 108 -10.03 14.03 25.13
N GLY A 109 -10.70 15.06 25.53
CA GLY A 109 -11.00 16.24 24.77
C GLY A 109 -11.36 17.34 25.77
N SER A 110 -10.39 18.02 26.36
CA SER A 110 -10.66 19.18 27.20
C SER A 110 -10.40 20.46 26.43
N THR A 111 -11.07 21.52 26.80
CA THR A 111 -10.86 22.86 26.24
C THR A 111 -9.36 23.19 26.21
N GLY A 112 -8.88 23.66 25.06
CA GLY A 112 -7.48 23.99 24.84
C GLY A 112 -6.60 22.78 24.56
N SER A 113 -7.16 21.57 24.44
CA SER A 113 -6.41 20.37 24.09
C SER A 113 -6.36 20.15 22.58
N SER A 114 -5.43 19.33 22.15
CA SER A 114 -5.35 18.82 20.78
C SER A 114 -5.57 17.31 20.77
N VAL A 115 -6.34 16.86 19.79
CA VAL A 115 -6.71 15.47 19.60
C VAL A 115 -6.08 14.91 18.32
N GLN A 116 -5.55 13.73 18.38
CA GLN A 116 -5.00 13.07 17.21
C GLN A 116 -6.07 12.22 16.51
N ILE A 117 -6.34 12.56 15.25
CA ILE A 117 -7.25 11.81 14.38
C ILE A 117 -6.44 10.99 13.39
N SER A 118 -6.73 9.72 13.33
CA SER A 118 -6.17 8.79 12.32
C SER A 118 -7.27 7.86 11.81
N VAL A 119 -6.99 7.13 10.76
CA VAL A 119 -7.89 6.08 10.22
C VAL A 119 -7.17 4.74 10.28
N SER A 120 -7.84 3.74 10.79
CA SER A 120 -7.40 2.35 10.80
C SER A 120 -8.29 1.52 9.89
N SER A 121 -7.69 0.76 8.99
CA SER A 121 -8.36 -0.24 8.16
C SER A 121 -7.81 -1.61 8.48
N PRO A 122 -8.63 -2.68 8.50
CA PRO A 122 -8.15 -4.04 8.73
C PRO A 122 -7.03 -4.40 7.76
N GLU A 123 -5.94 -4.93 8.29
CA GLU A 123 -4.85 -5.43 7.45
C GLU A 123 -5.24 -6.77 6.83
N SER A 124 -4.99 -6.90 5.55
CA SER A 124 -5.15 -8.16 4.83
C SER A 124 -4.07 -8.30 3.75
N ILE A 125 -3.88 -9.50 3.29
CA ILE A 125 -3.00 -9.78 2.14
C ILE A 125 -3.92 -10.09 0.97
N SER A 126 -3.82 -9.30 -0.10
CA SER A 126 -4.55 -9.57 -1.32
C SER A 126 -4.11 -10.91 -1.95
N ASN A 127 -4.94 -11.47 -2.82
CA ASN A 127 -4.63 -12.71 -3.56
C ASN A 127 -3.33 -12.61 -4.38
N PHE A 128 -2.80 -11.42 -4.58
CA PHE A 128 -1.53 -11.15 -5.25
C PHE A 128 -0.36 -10.94 -4.29
N GLY A 129 -0.55 -11.18 -2.99
CA GLY A 129 0.48 -11.00 -1.97
C GLY A 129 0.76 -9.55 -1.59
N CYS A 130 -0.09 -8.60 -2.00
CA CYS A 130 0.05 -7.20 -1.65
C CYS A 130 -0.59 -6.92 -0.27
N PRO A 131 0.15 -6.30 0.67
CA PRO A 131 -0.44 -5.88 1.93
C PRO A 131 -1.46 -4.75 1.69
N THR A 132 -2.59 -4.82 2.37
CA THR A 132 -3.68 -3.85 2.30
C THR A 132 -4.07 -3.42 3.69
N GLY A 133 -4.61 -2.21 3.84
CA GLY A 133 -5.05 -1.70 5.14
C GLY A 133 -3.91 -1.13 5.99
N GLY A 134 -4.08 -1.16 7.29
CA GLY A 134 -3.19 -0.53 8.26
C GLY A 134 -3.69 0.83 8.74
N SER A 135 -2.81 1.61 9.38
CA SER A 135 -3.16 2.92 9.92
C SER A 135 -2.65 4.05 9.03
N SER A 136 -3.44 5.11 8.89
CA SER A 136 -3.06 6.35 8.23
C SER A 136 -2.00 7.13 9.02
N GLY A 137 -1.51 8.23 8.45
CA GLY A 137 -0.91 9.33 9.22
C GLY A 137 -1.94 9.95 10.17
N THR A 138 -1.48 10.90 10.97
CA THR A 138 -2.29 11.58 11.98
C THR A 138 -2.49 13.04 11.62
N LEU A 139 -3.71 13.55 11.73
CA LEU A 139 -4.03 14.97 11.74
C LEU A 139 -4.41 15.40 13.16
N VAL A 140 -4.20 16.69 13.44
CA VAL A 140 -4.51 17.27 14.74
C VAL A 140 -5.79 18.08 14.65
N LEU A 141 -6.70 17.83 15.57
CA LEU A 141 -7.94 18.55 15.79
C LEU A 141 -7.82 19.37 17.06
N VAL A 142 -8.19 20.64 17.02
CA VAL A 142 -8.15 21.52 18.18
C VAL A 142 -9.51 21.51 18.89
N VAL A 143 -9.50 21.54 20.21
CA VAL A 143 -10.70 21.67 21.04
C VAL A 143 -10.68 23.06 21.67
N ASP A 144 -11.62 23.93 21.28
CA ASP A 144 -11.74 25.33 21.71
C ASP A 144 -12.68 25.51 22.91
#